data_1e75587f4fcf8544cfb4bdb45f9569a4
#
_entry.id   1e75587f4fcf8544cfb4bdb45f9569a4
#
_cell.length_a   1.000
_cell.length_b   1.000
_cell.length_c   1.000
_cell.angle_alpha   90.00
_cell.angle_beta   90.00
_cell.angle_gamma   90.00
#
_symmetry.space_group_name_H-M   'P 1'
#
loop_
_entity.id
_entity.type
_entity.pdbx_description
1 polymer ?
#
loop_
_entity_poly.entity_id
_entity_poly.type
_entity_poly.pdbx_seq_one_letter_code
_entity_poly.pdbx_strand_id
1 'polypeptide(L)'
;MSDFLILMFLFFIGCTLGWVMELFFRRFTKSNTSRKWMNPGFLVGPYLPIYGFGLCSLYLLAGLERFDMFDNSVVNKIVLFAMMAVAMTLIEYIAGVIFIKIIKVKLWDYSNERFNLQGIICLKFSIFWSLLGAVYYFFIHPYILNALEWFSNHLSFSFVLGMFFGVFMIDVVYSFRLMTKIRAFAKEHEILIKYETLK
;
A
#
# COMPACT_ATOMS: atom_id res chain seq x y z
N MET A 1 21.08 -4.08 13.63
CA MET A 1 19.63 -4.41 13.63
C MET A 1 19.36 -5.46 12.56
N SER A 2 18.49 -6.44 12.79
CA SER A 2 18.21 -7.45 11.76
C SER A 2 17.37 -6.87 10.62
N ASP A 3 17.56 -7.37 9.39
CA ASP A 3 16.78 -6.92 8.21
C ASP A 3 15.28 -7.16 8.41
N PHE A 4 14.91 -8.19 9.14
CA PHE A 4 13.52 -8.47 9.50
C PHE A 4 12.90 -7.33 10.33
N LEU A 5 13.61 -6.84 11.36
CA LEU A 5 13.13 -5.70 12.17
C LEU A 5 13.05 -4.40 11.36
N ILE A 6 13.98 -4.19 10.44
CA ILE A 6 13.94 -3.06 9.52
C ILE A 6 12.65 -3.11 8.69
N LEU A 7 12.38 -4.23 8.06
CA LEU A 7 11.19 -4.39 7.22
C LEU A 7 9.89 -4.28 8.03
N MET A 8 9.83 -4.82 9.25
CA MET A 8 8.68 -4.65 10.14
C MET A 8 8.44 -3.16 10.46
N PHE A 9 9.48 -2.42 10.80
CA PHE A 9 9.37 -1.00 11.10
C PHE A 9 8.92 -0.19 9.89
N LEU A 10 9.49 -0.46 8.72
CA LEU A 10 9.10 0.18 7.46
C LEU A 10 7.66 -0.15 7.07
N PHE A 11 7.26 -1.42 7.25
CA PHE A 11 5.88 -1.83 6.99
C PHE A 11 4.90 -1.08 7.89
N PHE A 12 5.20 -0.97 9.19
CA PHE A 12 4.42 -0.17 10.15
C PHE A 12 4.28 1.28 9.70
N ILE A 13 5.40 1.95 9.39
CA ILE A 13 5.39 3.35 8.92
C ILE A 13 4.60 3.48 7.62
N GLY A 14 4.85 2.62 6.64
CA GLY A 14 4.18 2.64 5.34
C GLY A 14 2.67 2.45 5.48
N CYS A 15 2.23 1.48 6.28
CA CYS A 15 0.81 1.23 6.51
C CYS A 15 0.09 2.43 7.12
N THR A 16 0.68 3.04 8.14
CA THR A 16 0.05 4.15 8.89
C THR A 16 0.07 5.45 8.11
N LEU A 17 1.20 5.83 7.53
CA LEU A 17 1.30 7.03 6.69
C LEU A 17 0.47 6.89 5.42
N GLY A 18 0.47 5.72 4.79
CA GLY A 18 -0.35 5.44 3.61
C GLY A 18 -1.84 5.56 3.92
N TRP A 19 -2.28 5.09 5.08
CA TRP A 19 -3.66 5.28 5.53
C TRP A 19 -4.02 6.76 5.68
N VAL A 20 -3.15 7.55 6.30
CA VAL A 20 -3.35 9.01 6.45
C VAL A 20 -3.43 9.68 5.08
N MET A 21 -2.50 9.41 4.17
CA MET A 21 -2.51 9.97 2.81
C MET A 21 -3.80 9.63 2.08
N GLU A 22 -4.21 8.36 2.09
CA GLU A 22 -5.40 7.89 1.38
C GLU A 22 -6.69 8.46 1.99
N LEU A 23 -6.73 8.64 3.32
CA LEU A 23 -7.84 9.28 4.02
C LEU A 23 -8.06 10.71 3.53
N PHE A 24 -6.98 11.49 3.41
CA PHE A 24 -7.02 12.84 2.85
C PHE A 24 -7.36 12.82 1.36
N PHE A 25 -6.73 11.96 0.57
CA PHE A 25 -7.01 11.83 -0.85
C PHE A 25 -8.49 11.58 -1.09
N ARG A 26 -9.09 10.59 -0.41
CA ARG A 26 -10.52 10.28 -0.58
C ARG A 26 -11.45 11.39 -0.10
N ARG A 27 -11.08 12.12 0.94
CA ARG A 27 -11.85 13.27 1.39
C ARG A 27 -11.97 14.35 0.31
N PHE A 28 -10.88 14.60 -0.44
CA PHE A 28 -10.81 15.66 -1.45
C PHE A 28 -11.11 15.18 -2.86
N THR A 29 -11.36 13.90 -3.07
CA THR A 29 -11.77 13.36 -4.38
C THR A 29 -13.13 13.93 -4.82
N LYS A 30 -13.32 14.11 -6.13
CA LYS A 30 -14.56 14.64 -6.72
C LYS A 30 -15.79 13.78 -6.40
N SER A 31 -15.62 12.48 -6.27
CA SER A 31 -16.70 11.53 -5.92
C SER A 31 -17.23 11.71 -4.50
N ASN A 32 -16.45 12.24 -3.57
CA ASN A 32 -16.85 12.52 -2.20
C ASN A 32 -17.35 13.96 -2.06
N THR A 33 -18.51 14.26 -2.64
CA THR A 33 -19.09 15.60 -2.65
C THR A 33 -19.41 16.15 -1.26
N SER A 34 -19.77 15.27 -0.32
CA SER A 34 -20.08 15.62 1.06
C SER A 34 -18.86 15.76 1.98
N ARG A 35 -17.64 15.55 1.44
CA ARG A 35 -16.37 15.67 2.17
C ARG A 35 -16.32 14.86 3.48
N LYS A 36 -16.96 13.69 3.51
CA LYS A 36 -16.97 12.81 4.68
C LYS A 36 -15.61 12.13 4.86
N TRP A 37 -15.24 11.91 6.11
CA TRP A 37 -14.12 11.05 6.47
C TRP A 37 -14.59 9.60 6.41
N MET A 38 -13.93 8.80 5.58
CA MET A 38 -14.25 7.38 5.42
C MET A 38 -12.95 6.58 5.51
N ASN A 39 -12.98 5.47 6.24
CA ASN A 39 -11.83 4.57 6.26
C ASN A 39 -11.54 4.07 4.84
N PRO A 40 -10.34 4.32 4.31
CA PRO A 40 -10.01 3.94 2.93
C PRO A 40 -9.73 2.45 2.75
N GLY A 41 -9.50 1.71 3.86
CA GLY A 41 -9.03 0.33 3.85
C GLY A 41 -10.15 -0.71 3.94
N PHE A 42 -9.78 -1.95 3.64
CA PHE A 42 -10.58 -3.14 3.93
C PHE A 42 -10.55 -3.49 5.42
N LEU A 43 -9.45 -3.22 6.08
CA LEU A 43 -9.24 -3.42 7.51
C LEU A 43 -9.91 -2.31 8.31
N VAL A 44 -10.29 -2.62 9.54
CA VAL A 44 -10.99 -1.67 10.43
C VAL A 44 -10.03 -0.61 10.97
N GLY A 45 -8.80 -1.00 11.27
CA GLY A 45 -7.79 -0.12 11.85
C GLY A 45 -7.17 0.88 10.85
N PRO A 46 -6.40 1.85 11.38
CA PRO A 46 -5.82 2.96 10.62
C PRO A 46 -4.53 2.55 9.90
N TYR A 47 -4.60 1.58 9.01
CA TYR A 47 -3.45 1.09 8.26
C TYR A 47 -3.86 0.49 6.90
N LEU A 48 -2.97 0.67 5.91
CA LEU A 48 -3.13 0.14 4.55
C LEU A 48 -1.89 -0.69 4.18
N PRO A 49 -1.99 -2.04 4.18
CA PRO A 49 -0.87 -2.93 3.89
C PRO A 49 -0.17 -2.68 2.55
N ILE A 50 -0.92 -2.23 1.53
CA ILE A 50 -0.35 -1.95 0.21
C ILE A 50 0.77 -0.91 0.27
N TYR A 51 0.62 0.14 1.09
CA TYR A 51 1.64 1.16 1.30
C TYR A 51 2.81 0.65 2.15
N GLY A 52 2.55 -0.28 3.08
CA GLY A 52 3.58 -0.96 3.85
C GLY A 52 4.50 -1.79 2.95
N PHE A 53 3.92 -2.63 2.09
CA PHE A 53 4.68 -3.38 1.08
C PHE A 53 5.38 -2.46 0.09
N GLY A 54 4.73 -1.37 -0.32
CA GLY A 54 5.32 -0.36 -1.18
C GLY A 54 6.58 0.25 -0.58
N LEU A 55 6.52 0.73 0.67
CA LEU A 55 7.66 1.34 1.34
C LEU A 55 8.81 0.36 1.54
N CYS A 56 8.53 -0.88 1.93
CA CYS A 56 9.54 -1.93 2.03
C CYS A 56 10.25 -2.18 0.67
N SER A 57 9.47 -2.28 -0.42
CA SER A 57 10.01 -2.49 -1.76
C SER A 57 10.85 -1.31 -2.25
N LEU A 58 10.38 -0.08 -2.03
CA LEU A 58 11.13 1.12 -2.39
C LEU A 58 12.45 1.24 -1.60
N TYR A 59 12.45 0.89 -0.32
CA TYR A 59 13.66 0.86 0.49
C TYR A 59 14.67 -0.17 -0.02
N LEU A 60 14.23 -1.40 -0.31
CA LEU A 60 15.09 -2.44 -0.83
C LEU A 60 15.67 -2.06 -2.19
N LEU A 61 14.84 -1.49 -3.08
CA LEU A 61 15.30 -1.03 -4.40
C LEU A 61 16.27 0.15 -4.28
N ALA A 62 16.01 1.13 -3.42
CA ALA A 62 16.95 2.22 -3.19
C ALA A 62 18.32 1.71 -2.71
N GLY A 63 18.34 0.65 -1.91
CA GLY A 63 19.58 0.00 -1.50
C GLY A 63 20.42 -0.62 -2.64
N LEU A 64 19.82 -0.83 -3.82
CA LEU A 64 20.53 -1.32 -5.00
C LEU A 64 21.40 -0.24 -5.67
N GLU A 65 21.20 1.03 -5.36
CA GLU A 65 22.05 2.12 -5.88
C GLU A 65 23.53 1.92 -5.54
N ARG A 66 23.83 1.26 -4.43
CA ARG A 66 25.21 0.92 -4.03
C ARG A 66 25.92 -0.07 -4.98
N PHE A 67 25.13 -0.77 -5.80
CA PHE A 67 25.66 -1.66 -6.83
C PHE A 67 25.62 -0.90 -8.14
N ASP A 68 26.76 -0.39 -8.61
CA ASP A 68 26.90 0.24 -9.92
C ASP A 68 26.65 -0.81 -11.01
N MET A 69 25.39 -0.97 -11.41
CA MET A 69 24.96 -1.95 -12.42
C MET A 69 25.47 -1.56 -13.83
N PHE A 70 25.71 -0.28 -14.04
CA PHE A 70 26.20 0.30 -15.31
C PHE A 70 27.27 1.36 -15.00
N ASP A 71 28.23 1.54 -15.90
CA ASP A 71 29.30 2.55 -15.77
C ASP A 71 28.77 4.00 -15.75
N ASN A 72 27.53 4.21 -16.19
CA ASN A 72 26.90 5.53 -16.25
C ASN A 72 25.90 5.72 -15.10
N SER A 73 26.17 6.66 -14.21
CA SER A 73 25.34 6.94 -13.03
C SER A 73 23.92 7.41 -13.41
N VAL A 74 23.75 8.09 -14.56
CA VAL A 74 22.42 8.50 -15.04
C VAL A 74 21.60 7.29 -15.48
N VAL A 75 22.23 6.33 -16.16
CA VAL A 75 21.59 5.08 -16.59
C VAL A 75 21.18 4.28 -15.37
N ASN A 76 22.05 4.18 -14.34
CA ASN A 76 21.73 3.50 -13.08
C ASN A 76 20.47 4.09 -12.43
N LYS A 77 20.35 5.40 -12.36
CA LYS A 77 19.17 6.07 -11.80
C LYS A 77 17.90 5.82 -12.63
N ILE A 78 17.99 5.89 -13.94
CA ILE A 78 16.84 5.62 -14.83
C ILE A 78 16.36 4.18 -14.64
N VAL A 79 17.27 3.21 -14.59
CA VAL A 79 16.92 1.80 -14.35
C VAL A 79 16.30 1.61 -12.98
N LEU A 80 16.85 2.24 -11.94
CA LEU A 80 16.32 2.19 -10.59
C LEU A 80 14.88 2.72 -10.53
N PHE A 81 14.61 3.87 -11.17
CA PHE A 81 13.25 4.40 -11.25
C PHE A 81 12.29 3.51 -12.02
N ALA A 82 12.75 2.93 -13.13
CA ALA A 82 11.95 1.96 -13.88
C ALA A 82 11.60 0.73 -13.00
N MET A 83 12.56 0.21 -12.25
CA MET A 83 12.33 -0.89 -11.31
C MET A 83 11.33 -0.50 -10.20
N MET A 84 11.45 0.69 -9.63
CA MET A 84 10.51 1.19 -8.63
C MET A 84 9.09 1.31 -9.20
N ALA A 85 8.94 1.87 -10.41
CA ALA A 85 7.66 1.99 -11.09
C ALA A 85 7.00 0.63 -11.33
N VAL A 86 7.77 -0.33 -11.84
CA VAL A 86 7.30 -1.70 -12.07
C VAL A 86 6.92 -2.38 -10.76
N ALA A 87 7.76 -2.29 -9.72
CA ALA A 87 7.50 -2.91 -8.43
C ALA A 87 6.20 -2.38 -7.79
N MET A 88 5.99 -1.05 -7.79
CA MET A 88 4.78 -0.44 -7.25
C MET A 88 3.53 -0.84 -8.01
N THR A 89 3.59 -0.88 -9.35
CA THR A 89 2.49 -1.35 -10.19
C THR A 89 2.19 -2.84 -9.96
N LEU A 90 3.22 -3.66 -9.76
CA LEU A 90 3.05 -5.09 -9.46
C LEU A 90 2.40 -5.31 -8.08
N ILE A 91 2.79 -4.53 -7.07
CA ILE A 91 2.17 -4.60 -5.74
C ILE A 91 0.67 -4.26 -5.85
N GLU A 92 0.31 -3.20 -6.58
CA GLU A 92 -1.09 -2.84 -6.82
C GLU A 92 -1.84 -3.97 -7.55
N TYR A 93 -1.24 -4.55 -8.59
CA TYR A 93 -1.84 -5.64 -9.35
C TYR A 93 -2.07 -6.89 -8.49
N ILE A 94 -1.03 -7.31 -7.73
CA ILE A 94 -1.12 -8.48 -6.84
C ILE A 94 -2.20 -8.25 -5.79
N ALA A 95 -2.22 -7.09 -5.14
CA ALA A 95 -3.26 -6.73 -4.17
C ALA A 95 -4.66 -6.82 -4.80
N GLY A 96 -4.87 -6.22 -5.98
CA GLY A 96 -6.15 -6.27 -6.68
C GLY A 96 -6.58 -7.70 -7.04
N VAL A 97 -5.66 -8.53 -7.52
CA VAL A 97 -5.93 -9.96 -7.80
C VAL A 97 -6.35 -10.70 -6.53
N ILE A 98 -5.64 -10.50 -5.41
CA ILE A 98 -5.98 -11.12 -4.13
C ILE A 98 -7.39 -10.71 -3.70
N PHE A 99 -7.70 -9.41 -3.73
CA PHE A 99 -9.02 -8.91 -3.34
C PHE A 99 -10.13 -9.45 -4.25
N ILE A 100 -9.93 -9.50 -5.56
CA ILE A 100 -10.94 -9.98 -6.50
C ILE A 100 -11.10 -11.50 -6.43
N LYS A 101 -10.00 -12.27 -6.42
CA LYS A 101 -10.08 -13.74 -6.50
C LYS A 101 -10.36 -14.39 -5.16
N ILE A 102 -9.73 -13.93 -4.07
CA ILE A 102 -9.84 -14.56 -2.75
C ILE A 102 -10.97 -13.91 -1.95
N ILE A 103 -10.93 -12.59 -1.81
CA ILE A 103 -11.88 -11.86 -0.98
C ILE A 103 -13.19 -11.60 -1.74
N LYS A 104 -13.18 -11.70 -3.08
CA LYS A 104 -14.33 -11.41 -3.96
C LYS A 104 -14.88 -9.99 -3.80
N VAL A 105 -14.04 -9.04 -3.42
CA VAL A 105 -14.35 -7.63 -3.29
C VAL A 105 -13.48 -6.84 -4.25
N LYS A 106 -14.06 -5.90 -4.97
CA LYS A 106 -13.33 -4.97 -5.81
C LYS A 106 -13.21 -3.64 -5.04
N LEU A 107 -12.03 -3.37 -4.47
CA LEU A 107 -11.79 -2.15 -3.67
C LEU A 107 -11.67 -0.90 -4.51
N TRP A 108 -11.25 -1.05 -5.79
CA TRP A 108 -11.18 0.00 -6.80
C TRP A 108 -11.49 -0.59 -8.17
N ASP A 109 -11.82 0.25 -9.13
CA ASP A 109 -12.16 -0.16 -10.49
C ASP A 109 -11.66 0.84 -11.52
N TYR A 110 -10.67 0.42 -12.30
CA TYR A 110 -10.11 1.21 -13.40
C TYR A 110 -10.65 0.78 -14.78
N SER A 111 -11.73 0.03 -14.85
CA SER A 111 -12.27 -0.47 -16.12
C SER A 111 -12.60 0.64 -17.13
N ASN A 112 -12.90 1.85 -16.63
CA ASN A 112 -13.19 3.02 -17.46
C ASN A 112 -11.93 3.85 -17.80
N GLU A 113 -10.76 3.52 -17.26
CA GLU A 113 -9.51 4.23 -17.53
C GLU A 113 -8.81 3.64 -18.77
N ARG A 114 -8.11 4.51 -19.50
CA ARG A 114 -7.34 4.06 -20.68
C ARG A 114 -6.17 3.18 -20.28
N PHE A 115 -5.87 2.18 -21.12
CA PHE A 115 -4.78 1.21 -20.90
C PHE A 115 -4.90 0.49 -19.54
N ASN A 116 -6.13 0.16 -19.13
CA ASN A 116 -6.31 -0.67 -17.96
C ASN A 116 -6.07 -2.15 -18.25
N LEU A 117 -5.56 -2.86 -17.25
CA LEU A 117 -5.43 -4.32 -17.27
C LEU A 117 -6.39 -4.89 -16.23
N GLN A 118 -7.44 -5.57 -16.72
CA GLN A 118 -8.50 -6.21 -15.91
C GLN A 118 -9.23 -5.26 -14.96
N GLY A 119 -9.16 -3.93 -15.19
CA GLY A 119 -9.69 -2.91 -14.28
C GLY A 119 -8.95 -2.83 -12.94
N ILE A 120 -7.80 -3.51 -12.80
CA ILE A 120 -7.01 -3.57 -11.57
C ILE A 120 -5.92 -2.49 -11.57
N ILE A 121 -5.17 -2.37 -12.66
CA ILE A 121 -4.16 -1.35 -12.87
C ILE A 121 -4.45 -0.59 -14.15
N CYS A 122 -3.94 0.64 -14.26
CA CYS A 122 -4.01 1.41 -15.50
C CYS A 122 -2.82 2.35 -15.61
N LEU A 123 -2.49 2.78 -16.83
CA LEU A 123 -1.34 3.63 -17.11
C LEU A 123 -1.31 4.91 -16.26
N LYS A 124 -2.44 5.55 -16.07
CA LYS A 124 -2.58 6.78 -15.27
C LYS A 124 -2.08 6.58 -13.83
N PHE A 125 -2.53 5.52 -13.16
CA PHE A 125 -2.14 5.23 -11.79
C PHE A 125 -0.73 4.62 -11.71
N SER A 126 -0.28 3.87 -12.72
CA SER A 126 1.12 3.43 -12.80
C SER A 126 2.10 4.62 -12.89
N ILE A 127 1.74 5.68 -13.64
CA ILE A 127 2.52 6.94 -13.64
C ILE A 127 2.49 7.59 -12.26
N PHE A 128 1.34 7.58 -11.58
CA PHE A 128 1.21 8.15 -10.24
C PHE A 128 2.10 7.40 -9.22
N TRP A 129 2.15 6.06 -9.30
CA TRP A 129 3.05 5.23 -8.51
C TRP A 129 4.53 5.51 -8.83
N SER A 130 4.86 5.75 -10.09
CA SER A 130 6.22 6.11 -10.51
C SER A 130 6.66 7.45 -9.92
N LEU A 131 5.76 8.45 -9.93
CA LEU A 131 6.01 9.75 -9.31
C LEU A 131 6.18 9.62 -7.79
N LEU A 132 5.38 8.79 -7.15
CA LEU A 132 5.50 8.52 -5.71
C LEU A 132 6.85 7.86 -5.40
N GLY A 133 7.32 6.94 -6.25
CA GLY A 133 8.66 6.34 -6.15
C GLY A 133 9.77 7.38 -6.28
N ALA A 134 9.64 8.34 -7.21
CA ALA A 134 10.59 9.42 -7.37
C ALA A 134 10.60 10.36 -6.15
N VAL A 135 9.42 10.74 -5.63
CA VAL A 135 9.30 11.53 -4.40
C VAL A 135 9.94 10.80 -3.22
N TYR A 136 9.68 9.48 -3.11
CA TYR A 136 10.34 8.67 -2.10
C TYR A 136 11.85 8.75 -2.20
N TYR A 137 12.41 8.47 -3.37
CA TYR A 137 13.86 8.41 -3.56
C TYR A 137 14.56 9.74 -3.28
N PHE A 138 14.03 10.84 -3.85
CA PHE A 138 14.70 12.14 -3.75
C PHE A 138 14.46 12.86 -2.41
N PHE A 139 13.29 12.67 -1.81
CA PHE A 139 12.90 13.49 -0.66
C PHE A 139 12.65 12.68 0.62
N ILE A 140 12.15 11.44 0.52
CA ILE A 140 11.73 10.67 1.69
C ILE A 140 12.83 9.72 2.16
N HIS A 141 13.58 9.13 1.25
CA HIS A 141 14.60 8.12 1.59
C HIS A 141 15.60 8.55 2.67
N PRO A 142 16.16 9.78 2.67
CA PRO A 142 17.05 10.23 3.74
C PRO A 142 16.38 10.24 5.12
N TYR A 143 15.09 10.64 5.19
CA TYR A 143 14.34 10.62 6.45
C TYR A 143 14.05 9.21 6.93
N ILE A 144 13.86 8.26 6.01
CA ILE A 144 13.73 6.84 6.35
C ILE A 144 15.02 6.32 6.95
N LEU A 145 16.18 6.66 6.39
CA LEU A 145 17.48 6.27 6.96
C LEU A 145 17.67 6.81 8.38
N ASN A 146 17.33 8.08 8.61
CA ASN A 146 17.35 8.68 9.94
C ASN A 146 16.38 8.01 10.92
N ALA A 147 15.18 7.64 10.45
CA ALA A 147 14.21 6.93 11.26
C ALA A 147 14.70 5.50 11.64
N LEU A 148 15.40 4.83 10.74
CA LEU A 148 16.02 3.53 11.01
C LEU A 148 17.19 3.65 11.99
N GLU A 149 18.00 4.69 11.88
CA GLU A 149 19.06 5.00 12.84
C GLU A 149 18.46 5.28 14.23
N TRP A 150 17.43 6.11 14.30
CA TRP A 150 16.69 6.33 15.54
C TRP A 150 16.18 5.02 16.13
N PHE A 151 15.54 4.18 15.31
CA PHE A 151 15.02 2.89 15.78
C PHE A 151 16.13 1.95 16.27
N SER A 152 17.29 1.95 15.62
CA SER A 152 18.44 1.14 16.06
C SER A 152 18.97 1.53 17.45
N ASN A 153 18.80 2.80 17.81
CA ASN A 153 19.17 3.34 19.12
C ASN A 153 18.05 3.22 20.18
N HIS A 154 16.82 2.88 19.74
CA HIS A 154 15.63 2.77 20.60
C HIS A 154 14.93 1.43 20.41
N LEU A 155 15.67 0.32 20.54
CA LEU A 155 15.14 -1.03 20.31
C LEU A 155 13.94 -1.41 21.19
N SER A 156 13.74 -0.74 22.33
CA SER A 156 12.52 -0.88 23.15
C SER A 156 11.23 -0.59 22.35
N PHE A 157 11.33 0.22 21.29
CA PHE A 157 10.21 0.48 20.37
C PHE A 157 9.76 -0.79 19.62
N SER A 158 10.58 -1.84 19.57
CA SER A 158 10.17 -3.13 19.02
C SER A 158 8.96 -3.73 19.75
N PHE A 159 8.76 -3.39 21.03
CA PHE A 159 7.55 -3.75 21.76
C PHE A 159 6.29 -3.11 21.16
N VAL A 160 6.38 -1.83 20.77
CA VAL A 160 5.27 -1.12 20.09
C VAL A 160 4.99 -1.77 18.73
N LEU A 161 6.04 -2.16 17.99
CA LEU A 161 5.86 -2.92 16.75
C LEU A 161 5.17 -4.26 16.98
N GLY A 162 5.55 -4.98 18.03
CA GLY A 162 4.91 -6.24 18.40
C GLY A 162 3.42 -6.06 18.69
N MET A 163 3.05 -5.02 19.45
CA MET A 163 1.63 -4.68 19.70
C MET A 163 0.91 -4.32 18.41
N PHE A 164 1.52 -3.50 17.54
CA PHE A 164 0.93 -3.16 16.24
C PHE A 164 0.63 -4.42 15.42
N PHE A 165 1.60 -5.32 15.27
CA PHE A 165 1.41 -6.54 14.50
C PHE A 165 0.40 -7.48 15.14
N GLY A 166 0.33 -7.54 16.47
CA GLY A 166 -0.71 -8.29 17.19
C GLY A 166 -2.11 -7.79 16.84
N VAL A 167 -2.34 -6.49 16.97
CA VAL A 167 -3.62 -5.85 16.62
C VAL A 167 -3.92 -5.99 15.12
N PHE A 168 -2.92 -5.78 14.28
CA PHE A 168 -3.02 -5.93 12.83
C PHE A 168 -3.49 -7.35 12.43
N MET A 169 -2.89 -8.39 13.00
CA MET A 169 -3.27 -9.78 12.72
C MET A 169 -4.68 -10.11 13.21
N ILE A 170 -5.08 -9.60 14.37
CA ILE A 170 -6.45 -9.74 14.87
C ILE A 170 -7.43 -9.08 13.91
N ASP A 171 -7.14 -7.85 13.45
CA ASP A 171 -8.00 -7.13 12.51
C ASP A 171 -8.09 -7.83 11.15
N VAL A 172 -6.97 -8.34 10.63
CA VAL A 172 -6.98 -9.16 9.41
C VAL A 172 -7.97 -10.32 9.54
N VAL A 173 -7.85 -11.12 10.60
CA VAL A 173 -8.75 -12.27 10.84
C VAL A 173 -10.20 -11.82 11.01
N TYR A 174 -10.41 -10.74 11.77
CA TYR A 174 -11.74 -10.17 11.99
C TYR A 174 -12.38 -9.68 10.69
N SER A 175 -11.68 -8.89 9.90
CA SER A 175 -12.19 -8.32 8.65
C SER A 175 -12.54 -9.40 7.61
N PHE A 176 -11.72 -10.45 7.50
CA PHE A 176 -12.03 -11.59 6.65
C PHE A 176 -13.27 -12.37 7.12
N ARG A 177 -13.38 -12.64 8.43
CA ARG A 177 -14.56 -13.34 9.00
C ARG A 177 -15.83 -12.52 8.86
N LEU A 178 -15.75 -11.21 9.12
CA LEU A 178 -16.88 -10.30 8.97
C LEU A 178 -17.39 -10.30 7.53
N MET A 179 -16.51 -10.21 6.55
CA MET A 179 -16.89 -10.25 5.13
C MET A 179 -17.55 -11.58 4.76
N THR A 180 -17.06 -12.70 5.27
CA THR A 180 -17.66 -14.01 5.02
C THR A 180 -19.07 -14.09 5.61
N LYS A 181 -19.29 -13.56 6.83
CA LYS A 181 -20.62 -13.52 7.47
C LYS A 181 -21.59 -12.62 6.72
N ILE A 182 -21.15 -11.41 6.30
CA ILE A 182 -21.99 -10.49 5.51
C ILE A 182 -22.47 -11.16 4.22
N ARG A 183 -21.60 -11.89 3.53
CA ARG A 183 -21.96 -12.60 2.30
C ARG A 183 -22.91 -13.75 2.53
N ALA A 184 -22.70 -14.53 3.59
CA ALA A 184 -23.58 -15.62 3.94
C ALA A 184 -25.00 -15.09 4.22
N PHE A 185 -25.10 -14.03 5.01
CA PHE A 185 -26.35 -13.35 5.31
C PHE A 185 -27.04 -12.79 4.06
N ALA A 186 -26.28 -12.10 3.19
CA ALA A 186 -26.82 -11.56 1.96
C ALA A 186 -27.36 -12.65 1.01
N LYS A 187 -26.67 -13.80 0.93
CA LYS A 187 -27.10 -14.95 0.14
C LYS A 187 -28.38 -15.58 0.72
N GLU A 188 -28.46 -15.73 2.03
CA GLU A 188 -29.60 -16.29 2.73
C GLU A 188 -30.88 -15.46 2.54
N HIS A 189 -30.73 -14.12 2.48
CA HIS A 189 -31.85 -13.18 2.35
C HIS A 189 -32.05 -12.67 0.92
N GLU A 190 -31.43 -13.30 -0.07
CA GLU A 190 -31.48 -12.90 -1.50
C GLU A 190 -31.14 -11.42 -1.74
N ILE A 191 -30.35 -10.83 -0.86
CA ILE A 191 -29.94 -9.43 -0.94
C ILE A 191 -28.84 -9.33 -1.99
N LEU A 192 -29.09 -8.59 -3.08
CA LEU A 192 -28.07 -8.21 -4.03
C LEU A 192 -27.15 -7.17 -3.39
N ILE A 193 -25.98 -7.61 -2.93
CA ILE A 193 -24.93 -6.66 -2.52
C ILE A 193 -24.35 -6.03 -3.78
N LYS A 194 -24.93 -4.91 -4.18
CA LYS A 194 -24.39 -4.08 -5.25
C LYS A 194 -23.21 -3.32 -4.66
N TYR A 195 -22.01 -3.71 -5.04
CA TYR A 195 -20.82 -2.90 -4.73
C TYR A 195 -20.91 -1.63 -5.58
N GLU A 196 -21.44 -0.56 -5.02
CA GLU A 196 -21.22 0.76 -5.58
C GLU A 196 -19.72 1.07 -5.40
N THR A 197 -18.96 0.82 -6.46
CA THR A 197 -17.69 1.50 -6.61
C THR A 197 -18.00 2.99 -6.53
N LEU A 198 -17.47 3.64 -5.53
CA LEU A 198 -17.50 5.11 -5.46
C LEU A 198 -16.89 5.63 -6.76
N LYS A 199 -17.79 6.05 -7.67
CA LYS A 199 -17.42 6.72 -8.91
C LYS A 199 -16.81 8.07 -8.62
#